data_bd9dfd84c3e0fe3c29cb990506abdc32
#
_entry.id   bd9dfd84c3e0fe3c29cb990506abdc32
#
_cell.length_a   1.000
_cell.length_b   1.000
_cell.length_c   1.000
_cell.angle_alpha   90.00
_cell.angle_beta   90.00
_cell.angle_gamma   90.00
#
_symmetry.space_group_name_H-M   'P 1'
#
loop_
_entity.id
_entity.type
_entity.pdbx_description
1 polymer ?
#
loop_
_entity_poly.entity_id
_entity_poly.type
_entity_poly.pdbx_seq_one_letter_code
_entity_poly.pdbx_strand_id
1 'polypeptide(L)'
;YRSFEDIVAALKEPCKDAGVAFTLSDEIEHIGERYYVKATCRIFFEDGSGDAMEVSACAREDEHKKGSDDAQVTGMASSYARKYALCGAFAIDGQSDPDSLTDGPEKEPPAQGPFIAKCKACGTSYQFESREQYEAFIQNPGCCATPTWRVV
;
A
#
# COMPACT_ATOMS: atom_id res chain seq x y z
N TYR A 1 -1.75 -0.59 4.26
CA TYR A 1 -1.90 -0.04 2.90
C TYR A 1 -3.03 1.00 2.89
N ARG A 2 -2.77 2.21 2.43
CA ARG A 2 -3.79 3.25 2.24
C ARG A 2 -4.22 3.24 0.78
N SER A 3 -5.51 3.15 0.53
CA SER A 3 -6.04 3.28 -0.82
C SER A 3 -6.03 4.75 -1.28
N PHE A 4 -6.21 4.98 -2.56
CA PHE A 4 -6.42 6.33 -3.10
C PHE A 4 -7.63 7.01 -2.45
N GLU A 5 -8.72 6.29 -2.28
CA GLU A 5 -9.97 6.75 -1.68
C GLU A 5 -9.80 7.18 -0.22
N ASP A 6 -9.01 6.42 0.55
CA ASP A 6 -8.70 6.75 1.96
C ASP A 6 -7.95 8.08 2.07
N ILE A 7 -7.01 8.33 1.16
CA ILE A 7 -6.24 9.58 1.10
C ILE A 7 -7.16 10.75 0.76
N VAL A 8 -7.99 10.61 -0.27
CA VAL A 8 -8.97 11.64 -0.66
C VAL A 8 -9.92 11.95 0.48
N ALA A 9 -10.43 10.92 1.17
CA ALA A 9 -11.33 11.11 2.31
C ALA A 9 -10.65 11.87 3.46
N ALA A 10 -9.40 11.54 3.75
CA ALA A 10 -8.63 12.19 4.81
C ALA A 10 -8.28 13.66 4.50
N LEU A 11 -8.14 14.01 3.21
CA LEU A 11 -7.78 15.38 2.81
C LEU A 11 -8.96 16.35 2.77
N LYS A 12 -10.20 15.88 2.69
CA LYS A 12 -11.39 16.74 2.50
C LYS A 12 -11.54 17.80 3.58
N GLU A 13 -11.54 17.42 4.86
CA GLU A 13 -11.72 18.38 5.96
C GLU A 13 -10.52 19.32 6.12
N PRO A 14 -9.25 18.87 6.14
CA PRO A 14 -8.11 19.77 6.20
C PRO A 14 -8.04 20.78 5.05
N CYS A 15 -8.35 20.35 3.82
CA CYS A 15 -8.37 21.25 2.66
C CYS A 15 -9.47 22.29 2.78
N LYS A 16 -10.67 21.90 3.19
CA LYS A 16 -11.80 22.80 3.43
C LYS A 16 -11.46 23.85 4.51
N ASP A 17 -10.87 23.42 5.63
CA ASP A 17 -10.48 24.31 6.73
C ASP A 17 -9.39 25.32 6.29
N ALA A 18 -8.53 24.91 5.35
CA ALA A 18 -7.50 25.77 4.77
C ALA A 18 -8.00 26.65 3.62
N GLY A 19 -9.26 26.52 3.18
CA GLY A 19 -9.79 27.19 1.98
C GLY A 19 -9.12 26.75 0.67
N VAL A 20 -8.70 25.50 0.61
CA VAL A 20 -7.96 24.90 -0.52
C VAL A 20 -8.80 23.79 -1.12
N ALA A 21 -8.87 23.77 -2.45
CA ALA A 21 -9.44 22.66 -3.20
C ALA A 21 -8.38 21.97 -4.06
N PHE A 22 -8.64 20.72 -4.43
CA PHE A 22 -7.80 19.99 -5.36
C PHE A 22 -8.64 19.21 -6.36
N THR A 23 -8.07 19.01 -7.55
CA THR A 23 -8.63 18.17 -8.61
C THR A 23 -7.62 17.14 -9.04
N LEU A 24 -8.10 16.04 -9.59
CA LEU A 24 -7.28 15.00 -10.20
C LEU A 24 -7.75 14.76 -11.63
N SER A 25 -6.80 14.72 -12.54
CA SER A 25 -7.02 14.38 -13.95
C SER A 25 -6.01 13.31 -14.38
N ASP A 26 -6.41 12.49 -15.34
CA ASP A 26 -5.55 11.47 -15.91
C ASP A 26 -5.37 11.72 -17.40
N GLU A 27 -4.17 11.41 -17.87
CA GLU A 27 -3.80 11.37 -19.27
C GLU A 27 -3.11 10.05 -19.57
N ILE A 28 -3.33 9.50 -20.77
CA ILE A 28 -2.59 8.32 -21.24
C ILE A 28 -1.39 8.81 -22.03
N GLU A 29 -0.20 8.44 -21.59
CA GLU A 29 1.05 8.71 -22.30
C GLU A 29 1.60 7.42 -22.91
N HIS A 30 2.04 7.51 -24.16
CA HIS A 30 2.69 6.41 -24.87
C HIS A 30 4.18 6.73 -25.01
N ILE A 31 5.04 5.97 -24.32
CA ILE A 31 6.48 6.18 -24.30
C ILE A 31 7.17 4.91 -24.78
N GLY A 32 7.80 5.00 -25.96
CA GLY A 32 8.36 3.82 -26.62
C GLY A 32 7.26 2.85 -27.03
N GLU A 33 7.29 1.64 -26.50
CA GLU A 33 6.27 0.60 -26.73
C GLU A 33 5.34 0.42 -25.50
N ARG A 34 5.32 1.38 -24.58
CA ARG A 34 4.62 1.25 -23.30
C ARG A 34 3.61 2.34 -23.08
N TYR A 35 2.50 1.98 -22.45
CA TYR A 35 1.47 2.92 -22.01
C TYR A 35 1.62 3.24 -20.53
N TYR A 36 1.42 4.49 -20.19
CA TYR A 36 1.46 5.02 -18.84
C TYR A 36 0.20 5.84 -18.60
N VAL A 37 -0.37 5.70 -17.42
CA VAL A 37 -1.35 6.66 -16.90
C VAL A 37 -0.58 7.72 -16.12
N LYS A 38 -0.67 8.97 -16.55
CA LYS A 38 -0.16 10.12 -15.83
C LYS A 38 -1.31 10.79 -15.10
N ALA A 39 -1.29 10.75 -13.79
CA ALA A 39 -2.22 11.49 -12.96
C ALA A 39 -1.62 12.82 -12.54
N THR A 40 -2.41 13.88 -12.62
CA THR A 40 -2.03 15.23 -12.17
C THR A 40 -2.97 15.66 -11.06
N CYS A 41 -2.41 15.97 -9.88
CA CYS A 41 -3.08 16.63 -8.79
C CYS A 41 -2.84 18.14 -8.92
N ARG A 42 -3.92 18.90 -9.03
CA ARG A 42 -3.88 20.37 -9.04
C ARG A 42 -4.52 20.90 -7.78
N ILE A 43 -3.77 21.71 -7.03
CA ILE A 43 -4.19 22.35 -5.77
C ILE A 43 -4.34 23.85 -6.03
N PHE A 44 -5.42 24.44 -5.53
CA PHE A 44 -5.70 25.87 -5.70
C PHE A 44 -6.53 26.39 -4.53
N PHE A 45 -6.47 27.70 -4.28
CA PHE A 45 -7.34 28.36 -3.30
C PHE A 45 -8.75 28.52 -3.85
N GLU A 46 -9.78 28.25 -3.02
CA GLU A 46 -11.19 28.34 -3.42
C GLU A 46 -11.63 29.75 -3.81
N ASP A 47 -11.02 30.78 -3.25
CA ASP A 47 -11.28 32.19 -3.55
C ASP A 47 -10.61 32.66 -4.85
N GLY A 48 -9.86 31.79 -5.52
CA GLY A 48 -9.13 32.10 -6.72
C GLY A 48 -7.86 32.95 -6.52
N SER A 49 -7.45 33.15 -5.26
CA SER A 49 -6.19 33.85 -4.93
C SER A 49 -4.98 32.96 -5.18
N GLY A 50 -3.90 33.56 -5.66
CA GLY A 50 -2.64 32.85 -5.87
C GLY A 50 -2.60 31.92 -7.08
N ASP A 51 -1.45 31.29 -7.26
CA ASP A 51 -1.19 30.35 -8.35
C ASP A 51 -1.58 28.93 -7.92
N ALA A 52 -2.06 28.14 -8.88
CA ALA A 52 -2.29 26.72 -8.66
C ALA A 52 -0.95 25.95 -8.65
N MET A 53 -0.82 24.99 -7.75
CA MET A 53 0.29 24.04 -7.72
C MET A 53 -0.14 22.75 -8.40
N GLU A 54 0.73 22.17 -9.23
CA GLU A 54 0.48 20.91 -9.90
C GLU A 54 1.59 19.91 -9.61
N VAL A 55 1.21 18.68 -9.28
CA VAL A 55 2.12 17.57 -9.10
C VAL A 55 1.59 16.37 -9.87
N SER A 56 2.46 15.76 -10.67
CA SER A 56 2.09 14.60 -11.48
C SER A 56 2.87 13.37 -11.08
N ALA A 57 2.25 12.21 -11.25
CA ALA A 57 2.89 10.91 -11.11
C ALA A 57 2.41 9.98 -12.23
N CYS A 58 3.27 9.04 -12.63
CA CYS A 58 2.98 8.09 -13.70
C CYS A 58 2.94 6.67 -13.13
N ALA A 59 2.02 5.85 -13.63
CA ALA A 59 2.00 4.42 -13.43
C ALA A 59 1.95 3.72 -14.78
N ARG A 60 2.81 2.71 -14.96
CA ARG A 60 2.82 1.92 -16.19
C ARG A 60 1.65 0.94 -16.20
N GLU A 61 0.97 0.83 -17.34
CA GLU A 61 0.03 -0.26 -17.58
C GLU A 61 0.76 -1.59 -17.72
N ASP A 62 0.19 -2.64 -17.15
CA ASP A 62 0.68 -4.00 -17.32
C ASP A 62 0.19 -4.53 -18.68
N GLU A 63 1.09 -5.07 -19.49
CA GLU A 63 0.74 -5.58 -20.84
C GLU A 63 -0.15 -6.82 -20.78
N HIS A 64 -0.02 -7.64 -19.76
CA HIS A 64 -0.69 -8.94 -19.67
C HIS A 64 -0.98 -9.35 -18.23
N LYS A 65 -1.87 -8.63 -17.55
CA LYS A 65 -2.27 -9.04 -16.21
C LYS A 65 -3.27 -10.18 -16.26
N LYS A 66 -2.83 -11.36 -15.86
CA LYS A 66 -3.67 -12.56 -15.82
C LYS A 66 -4.90 -12.33 -14.94
N GLY A 67 -6.08 -12.51 -15.51
CA GLY A 67 -7.35 -12.41 -14.78
C GLY A 67 -7.95 -11.00 -14.71
N SER A 68 -7.42 -10.04 -15.46
CA SER A 68 -7.98 -8.69 -15.61
C SER A 68 -8.27 -8.42 -17.09
N ASP A 69 -9.33 -7.66 -17.38
CA ASP A 69 -9.55 -7.10 -18.71
C ASP A 69 -8.75 -5.79 -18.89
N ASP A 70 -8.68 -5.30 -20.14
CA ASP A 70 -7.88 -4.12 -20.48
C ASP A 70 -8.36 -2.86 -19.73
N ALA A 71 -9.67 -2.69 -19.54
CA ALA A 71 -10.23 -1.57 -18.80
C ALA A 71 -9.87 -1.63 -17.30
N GLN A 72 -9.80 -2.82 -16.72
CA GLN A 72 -9.36 -3.01 -15.34
C GLN A 72 -7.88 -2.70 -15.18
N VAL A 73 -7.04 -3.04 -16.17
CA VAL A 73 -5.60 -2.73 -16.14
C VAL A 73 -5.38 -1.21 -16.09
N THR A 74 -6.03 -0.47 -16.99
CA THR A 74 -5.98 1.00 -17.00
C THR A 74 -6.52 1.60 -15.69
N GLY A 75 -7.63 1.09 -15.16
CA GLY A 75 -8.20 1.53 -13.88
C GLY A 75 -7.27 1.32 -12.69
N MET A 76 -6.54 0.22 -12.66
CA MET A 76 -5.53 -0.04 -11.61
C MET A 76 -4.33 0.91 -11.74
N ALA A 77 -3.82 1.14 -12.94
CA ALA A 77 -2.74 2.09 -13.19
C ALA A 77 -3.16 3.53 -12.81
N SER A 78 -4.40 3.93 -13.15
CA SER A 78 -4.98 5.21 -12.76
C SER A 78 -5.03 5.40 -11.25
N SER A 79 -5.59 4.44 -10.51
CA SER A 79 -5.66 4.51 -9.04
C SER A 79 -4.28 4.62 -8.40
N TYR A 80 -3.30 3.91 -8.98
CA TYR A 80 -1.91 3.94 -8.51
C TYR A 80 -1.26 5.31 -8.78
N ALA A 81 -1.36 5.82 -10.00
CA ALA A 81 -0.82 7.13 -10.39
C ALA A 81 -1.43 8.27 -9.55
N ARG A 82 -2.75 8.28 -9.36
CA ARG A 82 -3.48 9.27 -8.53
C ARG A 82 -3.01 9.25 -7.08
N LYS A 83 -2.80 8.07 -6.51
CA LYS A 83 -2.27 7.92 -5.16
C LYS A 83 -0.92 8.61 -5.01
N TYR A 84 0.02 8.36 -5.93
CA TYR A 84 1.34 8.98 -5.87
C TYR A 84 1.33 10.47 -6.17
N ALA A 85 0.47 10.93 -7.08
CA ALA A 85 0.28 12.36 -7.32
C ALA A 85 -0.21 13.10 -6.06
N LEU A 86 -1.18 12.53 -5.32
CA LEU A 86 -1.64 13.06 -4.04
C LEU A 86 -0.55 13.02 -2.96
N CYS A 87 0.14 11.89 -2.82
CA CYS A 87 1.21 11.77 -1.84
C CYS A 87 2.32 12.80 -2.08
N GLY A 88 2.71 13.03 -3.33
CA GLY A 88 3.67 14.07 -3.69
C GLY A 88 3.15 15.48 -3.45
N ALA A 89 1.90 15.75 -3.80
CA ALA A 89 1.29 17.09 -3.69
C ALA A 89 1.09 17.54 -2.24
N PHE A 90 0.76 16.61 -1.35
CA PHE A 90 0.49 16.90 0.08
C PHE A 90 1.62 16.42 1.02
N ALA A 91 2.78 16.05 0.48
CA ALA A 91 3.93 15.56 1.25
C ALA A 91 3.53 14.44 2.26
N ILE A 92 2.68 13.51 1.80
CA ILE A 92 2.23 12.39 2.62
C ILE A 92 3.32 11.32 2.59
N ASP A 93 4.05 11.20 3.68
CA ASP A 93 5.03 10.15 3.94
C ASP A 93 4.45 9.04 4.83
N GLY A 94 5.22 8.00 5.09
CA GLY A 94 4.82 6.89 5.98
C GLY A 94 4.11 5.74 5.27
N GLN A 95 4.24 5.63 3.96
CA GLN A 95 4.07 4.36 3.26
C GLN A 95 5.36 3.57 3.47
N SER A 96 5.25 2.35 4.06
CA SER A 96 6.36 1.41 3.95
C SER A 96 6.68 1.26 2.47
N ASP A 97 7.90 1.62 2.10
CA ASP A 97 8.41 1.47 0.74
C ASP A 97 8.23 0.00 0.31
N PRO A 98 7.50 -0.31 -0.77
CA PRO A 98 7.42 -1.68 -1.26
C PRO A 98 8.79 -2.28 -1.56
N ASP A 99 9.79 -1.45 -1.90
CA ASP A 99 11.15 -1.87 -2.15
C ASP A 99 11.97 -2.12 -0.86
N SER A 100 11.49 -1.65 0.30
CA SER A 100 12.06 -2.01 1.61
C SER A 100 11.71 -3.43 2.04
N LEU A 101 10.86 -4.13 1.28
CA LEU A 101 10.50 -5.53 1.47
C LEU A 101 11.51 -6.52 0.85
N THR A 102 12.77 -6.11 0.64
CA THR A 102 13.84 -6.99 0.13
C THR A 102 14.31 -8.05 1.12
N ASP A 103 13.92 -7.97 2.38
CA ASP A 103 13.94 -9.13 3.27
C ASP A 103 12.57 -9.80 3.16
N GLY A 104 12.54 -10.99 2.55
CA GLY A 104 11.32 -11.70 2.22
C GLY A 104 10.30 -11.67 3.35
N PRO A 105 9.00 -11.62 3.02
CA PRO A 105 7.98 -11.33 4.00
C PRO A 105 8.07 -12.33 5.14
N GLU A 106 8.28 -11.86 6.36
CA GLU A 106 7.74 -12.56 7.51
C GLU A 106 6.24 -12.67 7.21
N LYS A 107 5.82 -13.84 6.76
CA LYS A 107 4.40 -14.12 6.60
C LYS A 107 3.79 -13.86 7.97
N GLU A 108 3.06 -12.75 8.09
CA GLU A 108 2.19 -12.58 9.24
C GLU A 108 1.34 -13.83 9.33
N PRO A 109 1.21 -14.43 10.51
CA PRO A 109 0.35 -15.59 10.66
C PRO A 109 -1.05 -15.21 10.18
N PRO A 110 -1.74 -16.10 9.47
CA PRO A 110 -3.09 -15.85 8.98
C PRO A 110 -3.97 -15.40 10.14
N ALA A 111 -4.71 -14.32 9.94
CA ALA A 111 -5.51 -13.68 10.98
C ALA A 111 -6.58 -14.59 11.59
N GLN A 112 -6.94 -15.69 10.90
CA GLN A 112 -7.91 -16.66 11.36
C GLN A 112 -7.65 -18.04 10.70
N GLY A 113 -7.48 -19.09 11.50
CA GLY A 113 -7.37 -20.48 11.05
C GLY A 113 -6.15 -21.21 11.64
N PRO A 114 -6.14 -22.53 11.58
CA PRO A 114 -5.04 -23.31 12.11
C PRO A 114 -3.76 -23.11 11.27
N PHE A 115 -2.64 -22.88 11.95
CA PHE A 115 -1.33 -22.72 11.33
C PHE A 115 -0.25 -23.46 12.13
N ILE A 116 0.89 -23.71 11.48
CA ILE A 116 2.02 -24.41 12.08
C ILE A 116 3.14 -23.40 12.34
N ALA A 117 3.71 -23.44 13.55
CA ALA A 117 4.95 -22.73 13.85
C ALA A 117 6.06 -23.72 14.18
N LYS A 118 7.29 -23.39 13.75
CA LYS A 118 8.48 -24.21 13.94
C LYS A 118 9.55 -23.46 14.70
N CYS A 119 10.13 -24.10 15.70
CA CYS A 119 11.28 -23.55 16.42
C CYS A 119 12.55 -23.61 15.56
N LYS A 120 13.19 -22.48 15.31
CA LYS A 120 14.46 -22.41 14.56
C LYS A 120 15.62 -23.08 15.28
N ALA A 121 15.59 -23.11 16.63
CA ALA A 121 16.68 -23.65 17.43
C ALA A 121 16.68 -25.18 17.51
N CYS A 122 15.51 -25.82 17.71
CA CYS A 122 15.43 -27.27 17.89
C CYS A 122 14.62 -28.00 16.81
N GLY A 123 13.96 -27.30 15.91
CA GLY A 123 13.19 -27.89 14.82
C GLY A 123 11.80 -28.39 15.20
N THR A 124 11.40 -28.32 16.47
CA THR A 124 10.07 -28.73 16.93
C THR A 124 8.99 -27.91 16.29
N SER A 125 7.90 -28.54 15.86
CA SER A 125 6.74 -27.90 15.25
C SER A 125 5.51 -28.08 16.12
N TYR A 126 4.69 -27.01 16.23
CA TYR A 126 3.38 -27.05 16.87
C TYR A 126 2.33 -26.46 15.93
N GLN A 127 1.13 -27.02 16.03
CA GLN A 127 -0.05 -26.52 15.33
C GLN A 127 -0.86 -25.65 16.29
N PHE A 128 -1.24 -24.47 15.86
CA PHE A 128 -2.06 -23.53 16.62
C PHE A 128 -3.37 -23.30 15.87
N GLU A 129 -4.46 -23.25 16.62
CA GLU A 129 -5.79 -23.02 16.04
C GLU A 129 -6.13 -21.53 15.94
N SER A 130 -5.44 -20.67 16.71
CA SER A 130 -5.62 -19.23 16.68
C SER A 130 -4.32 -18.48 16.98
N ARG A 131 -4.27 -17.20 16.57
CA ARG A 131 -3.16 -16.29 16.87
C ARG A 131 -3.00 -16.07 18.39
N GLU A 132 -4.09 -15.96 19.10
CA GLU A 132 -4.09 -15.78 20.57
C GLU A 132 -3.40 -16.95 21.27
N GLN A 133 -3.67 -18.18 20.82
CA GLN A 133 -3.01 -19.38 21.34
C GLN A 133 -1.51 -19.36 21.08
N TYR A 134 -1.09 -18.91 19.91
CA TYR A 134 0.33 -18.75 19.57
C TYR A 134 1.01 -17.65 20.39
N GLU A 135 0.40 -16.49 20.56
CA GLU A 135 0.93 -15.38 21.34
C GLU A 135 1.09 -15.74 22.84
N ALA A 136 0.12 -16.48 23.39
CA ALA A 136 0.23 -17.01 24.75
C ALA A 136 1.38 -18.04 24.88
N PHE A 137 1.55 -18.90 23.88
CA PHE A 137 2.59 -19.91 23.86
C PHE A 137 4.02 -19.32 23.76
N ILE A 138 4.23 -18.30 22.92
CA ILE A 138 5.58 -17.71 22.74
C ILE A 138 6.07 -16.93 23.95
N GLN A 139 5.18 -16.56 24.88
CA GLN A 139 5.58 -15.90 26.13
C GLN A 139 6.31 -16.86 27.09
N ASN A 140 6.05 -18.17 26.99
CA ASN A 140 6.72 -19.17 27.78
C ASN A 140 6.93 -20.49 27.02
N PRO A 141 7.73 -20.48 25.94
CA PRO A 141 7.91 -21.62 25.07
C PRO A 141 8.88 -22.63 25.67
N GLY A 142 8.38 -23.82 26.00
CA GLY A 142 9.14 -24.88 26.70
C GLY A 142 9.85 -25.90 25.81
N CYS A 143 10.08 -25.64 24.50
CA CYS A 143 10.61 -26.65 23.59
C CYS A 143 12.15 -26.85 23.69
N CYS A 144 12.91 -25.85 24.09
CA CYS A 144 14.38 -25.88 24.23
C CYS A 144 14.88 -24.67 25.05
N ALA A 145 16.19 -24.62 25.32
CA ALA A 145 16.80 -23.57 26.15
C ALA A 145 16.70 -22.14 25.57
N THR A 146 16.69 -22.01 24.25
CA THR A 146 16.59 -20.72 23.54
C THR A 146 15.58 -20.81 22.39
N PRO A 147 14.29 -20.89 22.69
CA PRO A 147 13.28 -21.09 21.65
C PRO A 147 13.08 -19.83 20.80
N THR A 148 13.12 -20.00 19.48
CA THR A 148 12.84 -18.95 18.50
C THR A 148 11.85 -19.49 17.48
N TRP A 149 10.62 -19.00 17.51
CA TRP A 149 9.52 -19.50 16.73
C TRP A 149 9.31 -18.75 15.43
N ARG A 150 8.94 -19.47 14.38
CA ARG A 150 8.56 -18.93 13.07
C ARG A 150 7.33 -19.69 12.56
N VAL A 151 6.33 -18.98 12.06
CA VAL A 151 5.20 -19.54 11.33
C VAL A 151 5.69 -20.10 9.99
N VAL A 152 5.21 -21.26 9.59
CA VAL A 152 5.65 -22.01 8.39
C VAL A 152 4.51 -22.06 7.38
#